data_cd5c6c6b2df3e982d9f1c760728b18af
#
_entry.id   cd5c6c6b2df3e982d9f1c760728b18af
#
_cell.length_a   1.000
_cell.length_b   1.000
_cell.length_c   1.000
_cell.angle_alpha   90.00
_cell.angle_beta   90.00
_cell.angle_gamma   90.00
#
_symmetry.space_group_name_H-M   'P 1'
#
loop_
_entity.id
_entity.type
_entity.pdbx_description
1 polymer ?
#
loop_
_entity_poly.entity_id
_entity_poly.type
_entity_poly.pdbx_seq_one_letter_code
_entity_poly.pdbx_strand_id
1 'polypeptide(L)'
;MELNIALGRALRNLRSRRGLSQDAFALVSSRTYISQLERGLKSPTIEKIEQFATFMNIHPASLIIGCYLERSPDEDLQSLFEKVRTDLDFDLSMSKDEPTEK
;
A
#
# COMPACT_ATOMS: atom_id res chain seq x y z
N MET A 1 -0.88 0.47 -16.56
CA MET A 1 -1.95 0.99 -15.70
C MET A 1 -1.42 2.14 -14.88
N GLU A 2 -2.21 3.18 -14.76
CA GLU A 2 -1.80 4.33 -13.98
C GLU A 2 -1.70 3.99 -12.50
N LEU A 3 -0.77 4.63 -11.82
CA LEU A 3 -0.48 4.28 -10.42
C LEU A 3 -1.69 4.46 -9.50
N ASN A 4 -2.41 5.57 -9.67
CA ASN A 4 -3.58 5.80 -8.81
C ASN A 4 -4.68 4.78 -9.04
N ILE A 5 -4.84 4.32 -10.27
CA ILE A 5 -5.82 3.29 -10.57
C ILE A 5 -5.40 1.98 -9.93
N ALA A 6 -4.11 1.66 -10.03
CA ALA A 6 -3.60 0.42 -9.42
C ALA A 6 -3.76 0.46 -7.89
N LEU A 7 -3.47 1.61 -7.29
CA LEU A 7 -3.65 1.76 -5.85
C LEU A 7 -5.11 1.59 -5.45
N GLY A 8 -6.02 2.19 -6.22
CA GLY A 8 -7.44 2.05 -5.94
C GLY A 8 -7.91 0.62 -5.98
N ARG A 9 -7.41 -0.14 -6.95
CA ARG A 9 -7.75 -1.56 -7.05
C ARG A 9 -7.19 -2.34 -5.87
N ALA A 10 -5.96 -2.05 -5.48
CA ALA A 10 -5.36 -2.73 -4.33
C ALA A 10 -6.16 -2.45 -3.06
N LEU A 11 -6.55 -1.20 -2.86
CA LEU A 11 -7.34 -0.82 -1.70
C LEU A 11 -8.67 -1.57 -1.68
N ARG A 12 -9.35 -1.59 -2.81
CA ARG A 12 -10.64 -2.28 -2.90
C ARG A 12 -10.50 -3.77 -2.63
N ASN A 13 -9.46 -4.38 -3.20
CA ASN A 13 -9.25 -5.82 -3.02
C ASN A 13 -8.97 -6.14 -1.55
N LEU A 14 -8.12 -5.37 -0.91
CA LEU A 14 -7.77 -5.62 0.49
C LEU A 14 -8.97 -5.36 1.39
N ARG A 15 -9.70 -4.29 1.12
CA ARG A 15 -10.91 -3.97 1.89
C ARG A 15 -11.93 -5.09 1.77
N SER A 16 -12.16 -5.57 0.55
CA SER A 16 -13.15 -6.61 0.31
C SER A 16 -12.76 -7.92 0.99
N ARG A 17 -11.47 -8.25 0.97
CA ARG A 17 -11.01 -9.47 1.61
C ARG A 17 -11.19 -9.42 3.12
N ARG A 18 -11.20 -8.22 3.69
CA ARG A 18 -11.46 -8.05 5.12
C ARG A 18 -12.96 -7.95 5.42
N GLY A 19 -13.80 -8.06 4.41
CA GLY A 19 -15.25 -7.98 4.61
C GLY A 19 -15.74 -6.59 4.99
N LEU A 20 -14.98 -5.55 4.62
CA LEU A 20 -15.32 -4.19 5.01
C LEU A 20 -15.99 -3.46 3.86
N SER A 21 -17.05 -2.72 4.17
CA SER A 21 -17.69 -1.85 3.18
C SER A 21 -16.96 -0.51 3.13
N GLN A 22 -17.27 0.26 2.10
CA GLN A 22 -16.73 1.63 2.05
C GLN A 22 -17.21 2.46 3.24
N ASP A 23 -18.42 2.23 3.67
CA ASP A 23 -18.97 2.96 4.82
C ASP A 23 -18.22 2.66 6.10
N ALA A 24 -17.64 1.47 6.22
CA ALA A 24 -16.90 1.11 7.42
C ALA A 24 -15.72 2.06 7.66
N PHE A 25 -15.21 2.70 6.61
CA PHE A 25 -14.08 3.60 6.74
C PHE A 25 -14.47 4.98 7.28
N ALA A 26 -15.74 5.20 7.61
CA ALA A 26 -16.18 6.49 8.12
C ALA A 26 -15.44 6.89 9.39
N LEU A 27 -14.86 5.93 10.11
CA LEU A 27 -14.09 6.23 11.31
C LEU A 27 -12.75 6.89 11.01
N VAL A 28 -12.21 6.70 9.82
CA VAL A 28 -10.90 7.26 9.46
C VAL A 28 -10.96 8.17 8.24
N SER A 29 -12.09 8.19 7.53
CA SER A 29 -12.21 9.02 6.34
C SER A 29 -13.68 9.08 5.96
N SER A 30 -13.99 9.80 4.87
CA SER A 30 -15.35 9.82 4.36
C SER A 30 -15.53 8.72 3.32
N ARG A 31 -16.77 8.28 3.15
CA ARG A 31 -17.08 7.31 2.11
C ARG A 31 -16.76 7.89 0.72
N THR A 32 -17.02 9.18 0.52
CA THR A 32 -16.75 9.82 -0.75
C THR A 32 -15.27 9.73 -1.09
N TYR A 33 -14.41 10.00 -0.11
CA TYR A 33 -12.97 9.94 -0.34
C TYR A 33 -12.52 8.53 -0.67
N ILE A 34 -13.02 7.54 0.08
CA ILE A 34 -12.70 6.13 -0.18
C ILE A 34 -13.14 5.75 -1.59
N SER A 35 -14.34 6.15 -1.98
CA SER A 35 -14.83 5.86 -3.32
C SER A 35 -13.94 6.49 -4.38
N GLN A 36 -13.50 7.73 -4.16
CA GLN A 36 -12.62 8.40 -5.11
C GLN A 36 -11.27 7.70 -5.21
N LEU A 37 -10.73 7.25 -4.08
CA LEU A 37 -9.48 6.50 -4.09
C LEU A 37 -9.61 5.21 -4.86
N GLU A 38 -10.69 4.47 -4.63
CA GLU A 38 -10.87 3.18 -5.28
C GLU A 38 -11.10 3.33 -6.78
N ARG A 39 -11.57 4.48 -7.22
CA ARG A 39 -11.74 4.75 -8.64
C ARG A 39 -10.51 5.37 -9.29
N GLY A 40 -9.45 5.58 -8.51
CA GLY A 40 -8.22 6.11 -9.05
C GLY A 40 -8.22 7.62 -9.25
N LEU A 41 -9.14 8.35 -8.62
CA LEU A 41 -9.28 9.78 -8.82
C LEU A 41 -8.44 10.61 -7.86
N LYS A 42 -7.87 10.00 -6.83
CA LYS A 42 -7.10 10.69 -5.82
C LYS A 42 -5.83 9.92 -5.52
N SER A 43 -4.86 10.62 -4.96
CA SER A 43 -3.61 10.03 -4.53
C SER A 43 -3.46 10.30 -3.04
N PRO A 44 -3.49 9.26 -2.21
CA PRO A 44 -3.42 9.47 -0.76
C PRO A 44 -2.00 9.75 -0.32
N THR A 45 -1.87 10.44 0.80
CA THR A 45 -0.58 10.61 1.45
C THR A 45 -0.18 9.30 2.12
N ILE A 46 1.09 9.23 2.50
CA ILE A 46 1.57 8.06 3.23
C ILE A 46 0.84 7.94 4.57
N GLU A 47 0.54 9.06 5.22
CA GLU A 47 -0.22 9.02 6.46
C GLU A 47 -1.60 8.41 6.27
N LYS A 48 -2.26 8.76 5.16
CA LYS A 48 -3.57 8.17 4.88
C LYS A 48 -3.45 6.67 4.62
N ILE A 49 -2.41 6.27 3.91
CA ILE A 49 -2.18 4.85 3.66
C ILE A 49 -2.03 4.11 4.99
N GLU A 50 -1.28 4.69 5.92
CA GLU A 50 -1.10 4.08 7.22
C GLU A 50 -2.41 3.99 7.99
N GLN A 51 -3.22 5.05 7.94
CA GLN A 51 -4.52 5.04 8.62
C GLN A 51 -5.43 3.94 8.06
N PHE A 52 -5.48 3.82 6.75
CA PHE A 52 -6.31 2.78 6.13
C PHE A 52 -5.81 1.39 6.48
N ALA A 53 -4.50 1.19 6.43
CA ALA A 53 -3.93 -0.11 6.72
C ALA A 53 -4.18 -0.50 8.18
N THR A 54 -3.99 0.44 9.09
CA THR A 54 -4.26 0.20 10.50
C THR A 54 -5.73 -0.18 10.70
N PHE A 55 -6.63 0.53 10.05
CA PHE A 55 -8.05 0.23 10.17
C PHE A 55 -8.37 -1.17 9.64
N MET A 56 -7.71 -1.57 8.56
CA MET A 56 -7.91 -2.90 7.99
C MET A 56 -7.11 -3.98 8.71
N ASN A 57 -6.29 -3.59 9.68
CA ASN A 57 -5.42 -4.51 10.40
C ASN A 57 -4.44 -5.22 9.47
N ILE A 58 -3.83 -4.45 8.58
CA ILE A 58 -2.77 -4.94 7.71
C ILE A 58 -1.58 -4.00 7.80
N HIS A 59 -0.42 -4.46 7.35
CA HIS A 59 0.75 -3.59 7.30
C HIS A 59 0.58 -2.58 6.17
N PRO A 60 0.96 -1.31 6.37
CA PRO A 60 0.84 -0.31 5.29
C PRO A 60 1.56 -0.72 4.01
N ALA A 61 2.69 -1.43 4.13
CA ALA A 61 3.41 -1.89 2.95
C ALA A 61 2.58 -2.83 2.10
N SER A 62 1.62 -3.54 2.71
CA SER A 62 0.75 -4.43 1.94
C SER A 62 -0.06 -3.68 0.90
N LEU A 63 -0.52 -2.49 1.25
CA LEU A 63 -1.29 -1.68 0.33
C LEU A 63 -0.41 -1.18 -0.82
N ILE A 64 0.81 -0.75 -0.49
CA ILE A 64 1.73 -0.25 -1.50
C ILE A 64 2.21 -1.38 -2.42
N ILE A 65 2.56 -2.51 -1.84
CA ILE A 65 2.99 -3.67 -2.63
C ILE A 65 1.85 -4.14 -3.52
N GLY A 66 0.64 -4.20 -2.96
CA GLY A 66 -0.53 -4.56 -3.76
C GLY A 66 -0.75 -3.64 -4.93
N CYS A 67 -0.49 -2.35 -4.73
CA CYS A 67 -0.57 -1.38 -5.81
C CYS A 67 0.39 -1.73 -6.95
N TYR A 68 1.62 -2.04 -6.63
CA TYR A 68 2.60 -2.35 -7.68
C TYR A 68 2.32 -3.68 -8.35
N LEU A 69 1.76 -4.64 -7.63
CA LEU A 69 1.35 -5.89 -8.26
C LEU A 69 0.18 -5.68 -9.23
N GLU A 70 -0.76 -4.81 -8.86
CA GLU A 70 -1.85 -4.47 -9.77
C GLU A 70 -1.32 -3.76 -11.01
N ARG A 71 -0.33 -2.91 -10.82
CA ARG A 71 0.22 -2.13 -11.92
C ARG A 71 0.97 -2.98 -12.93
N SER A 72 1.62 -4.05 -12.47
CA SER A 72 2.43 -4.90 -13.30
C SER A 72 1.95 -6.35 -13.19
N PRO A 73 0.93 -6.72 -13.97
CA PRO A 73 0.34 -8.06 -13.82
C PRO A 73 1.30 -9.20 -14.08
N ASP A 74 2.37 -8.95 -14.82
CA ASP A 74 3.34 -10.00 -15.12
C ASP A 74 4.31 -10.24 -13.96
N GLU A 75 4.31 -9.37 -12.97
CA GLU A 75 5.22 -9.51 -11.84
C GLU A 75 4.47 -10.15 -10.68
N ASP A 76 5.05 -11.19 -10.07
CA ASP A 76 4.43 -11.78 -8.89
C ASP A 76 5.09 -11.25 -7.64
N LEU A 77 4.50 -11.60 -6.52
CA LEU A 77 4.93 -11.08 -5.21
C LEU A 77 6.39 -11.45 -4.93
N GLN A 78 6.77 -12.67 -5.26
CA GLN A 78 8.13 -13.10 -4.98
C GLN A 78 9.15 -12.31 -5.78
N SER A 79 8.88 -12.08 -7.04
CA SER A 79 9.77 -11.31 -7.89
C SER A 79 9.89 -9.88 -7.38
N LEU A 80 8.79 -9.28 -6.99
CA LEU A 80 8.80 -7.93 -6.44
C LEU A 80 9.57 -7.89 -5.13
N PHE A 81 9.38 -8.87 -4.26
CA PHE A 81 10.12 -8.95 -3.01
C PHE A 81 11.61 -9.04 -3.23
N GLU A 82 12.05 -9.79 -4.23
CA GLU A 82 13.47 -9.91 -4.50
C GLU A 82 14.06 -8.56 -4.90
N LYS A 83 13.35 -7.81 -5.70
CA LYS A 83 13.84 -6.48 -6.09
C LYS A 83 13.91 -5.55 -4.89
N VAL A 84 12.86 -5.52 -4.09
CA VAL A 84 12.82 -4.67 -2.92
C VAL A 84 13.89 -5.09 -1.92
N ARG A 85 14.04 -6.39 -1.73
CA ARG A 85 15.03 -6.90 -0.79
C ARG A 85 16.43 -6.50 -1.22
N THR A 86 16.73 -6.61 -2.52
CA THR A 86 18.04 -6.22 -3.01
C THR A 86 18.31 -4.74 -2.75
N ASP A 87 17.31 -3.90 -3.01
CA ASP A 87 17.46 -2.48 -2.77
C ASP A 87 17.72 -2.18 -1.31
N LEU A 88 16.93 -2.79 -0.44
CA LEU A 88 17.02 -2.49 0.99
C LEU A 88 18.23 -3.14 1.65
N ASP A 89 18.61 -4.33 1.20
CA ASP A 89 19.80 -4.98 1.74
C ASP A 89 21.04 -4.16 1.45
N PHE A 90 21.10 -3.56 0.26
CA PHE A 90 22.21 -2.70 -0.06
C PHE A 90 22.27 -1.52 0.90
N ASP A 91 21.12 -0.87 1.12
CA ASP A 91 21.06 0.26 2.03
C ASP A 91 21.37 -0.15 3.45
N LEU A 92 20.87 -1.28 3.88
CA LEU A 92 21.09 -1.76 5.24
C LEU A 92 22.57 -2.10 5.47
N SER A 93 23.21 -2.67 4.47
CA SER A 93 24.63 -2.96 4.58
C SER A 93 25.42 -1.69 4.79
N MET A 94 25.09 -0.63 4.07
CA MET A 94 25.77 0.62 4.22
C MET A 94 25.45 1.26 5.57
N SER A 95 24.21 1.12 6.03
CA SER A 95 23.83 1.65 7.33
C SER A 95 24.55 0.97 8.48
N LYS A 96 24.84 -0.30 8.32
CA LYS A 96 25.51 -1.04 9.39
C LYS A 96 26.91 -0.53 9.67
N ASP A 97 27.50 0.14 8.72
CA ASP A 97 28.84 0.67 8.91
C ASP A 97 28.84 1.93 9.73
N GLU A 98 27.66 2.46 10.05
CA GLU A 98 27.55 3.70 10.80
C GLU A 98 27.01 3.43 12.17
N PRO A 99 27.42 4.24 13.15
CA PRO A 99 26.85 4.09 14.48
C PRO A 99 25.37 4.41 14.43
N THR A 100 24.59 3.55 15.02
CA THR A 100 23.21 3.84 15.05
C THR A 100 22.92 4.67 16.20
N GLU A 101 22.11 5.62 16.07
CA GLU A 101 21.76 6.38 17.07
C GLU A 101 20.48 6.17 17.43
N LYS A 102 20.08 6.19 18.28
CA LYS A 102 18.89 5.97 18.62
C LYS A 102 18.52 6.00 19.56
#